data_0c2f50c669399cf229cff352eea06863
#
_entry.id   0c2f50c669399cf229cff352eea06863
#
_cell.length_a   1.000
_cell.length_b   1.000
_cell.length_c   1.000
_cell.angle_alpha   90.00
_cell.angle_beta   90.00
_cell.angle_gamma   90.00
#
_symmetry.space_group_name_H-M   'P 1'
#
loop_
_entity.id
_entity.type
_entity.pdbx_description
1 polymer ?
#
loop_
_entity_poly.entity_id
_entity_poly.type
_entity_poly.pdbx_seq_one_letter_code
_entity_poly.pdbx_strand_id
1 'polypeptide(L)'
;MSKIIQFLIFIFWGTLLYSQNVVIDGVTFSTDKKTLIKYPKDKVDKEYVVPEGTQIIETKAFDQVELLSHIILPFSLKEIRNNAFFKCFVLNAVTWSNFPSIVGRDIFYESPIRKFYVSDGADCVVVSNVLFSMDQKKLLRYPPRREKSQEESENPTYFTEYVIPEGTEVINRLAFDRVFLYSVTLPSTLKTVEEGAFWVEPRVPVGRNNQETNRDNDFDWDLEYRDMDVVVCNAIVPPVLIGYPFANTYWTRLYVPKESFDAYCYAPGWMKFRDINHKLNPASVNDISLSGLRVFLDGDNLNITGMRKISEVRLYALNGILLLEEIINDNSCNLKIDNLSHGLLLLEVVYEDGTREKIKLHK
;
A
#
# COMPACT_ATOMS: atom_id res chain seq x y z
N MET A 1 -41.77 -61.33 49.01
CA MET A 1 -42.24 -60.40 47.96
C MET A 1 -41.10 -59.43 47.70
N SER A 2 -40.25 -59.71 46.70
CA SER A 2 -39.11 -58.93 46.35
C SER A 2 -39.40 -58.22 45.00
N LYS A 3 -39.49 -56.88 45.01
CA LYS A 3 -39.65 -56.06 43.81
C LYS A 3 -38.23 -55.73 43.29
N ILE A 4 -37.88 -56.36 42.16
CA ILE A 4 -36.67 -56.04 41.40
C ILE A 4 -36.97 -54.77 40.61
N ILE A 5 -36.31 -53.69 40.99
CA ILE A 5 -36.30 -52.44 40.25
C ILE A 5 -35.24 -52.61 39.15
N GLN A 6 -35.73 -52.75 37.91
CA GLN A 6 -34.85 -52.65 36.71
C GLN A 6 -34.53 -51.18 36.48
N PHE A 7 -33.25 -50.83 36.71
CA PHE A 7 -32.70 -49.57 36.25
C PHE A 7 -32.36 -49.70 34.78
N LEU A 8 -33.18 -49.12 33.91
CA LEU A 8 -32.86 -48.88 32.52
C LEU A 8 -31.84 -47.70 32.44
N ILE A 9 -30.59 -48.03 32.27
CA ILE A 9 -29.55 -47.07 31.91
C ILE A 9 -29.72 -46.78 30.42
N PHE A 10 -30.39 -45.66 30.12
CA PHE A 10 -30.32 -45.06 28.78
C PHE A 10 -28.92 -44.49 28.59
N ILE A 11 -28.06 -45.25 27.94
CA ILE A 11 -26.80 -44.74 27.40
C ILE A 11 -27.19 -43.81 26.23
N PHE A 12 -27.27 -42.53 26.51
CA PHE A 12 -27.36 -41.50 25.46
C PHE A 12 -25.98 -41.47 24.77
N TRP A 13 -25.83 -42.28 23.72
CA TRP A 13 -24.74 -42.09 22.78
C TRP A 13 -25.06 -40.83 21.99
N GLY A 14 -24.68 -39.69 22.55
CA GLY A 14 -24.52 -38.48 21.80
C GLY A 14 -23.40 -38.75 20.79
N THR A 15 -23.77 -39.10 19.57
CA THR A 15 -22.86 -39.04 18.45
C THR A 15 -22.44 -37.58 18.33
N LEU A 16 -21.29 -37.22 18.87
CA LEU A 16 -20.55 -36.07 18.44
C LEU A 16 -20.33 -36.31 16.93
N LEU A 17 -21.18 -35.71 16.12
CA LEU A 17 -20.94 -35.56 14.70
C LEU A 17 -19.66 -34.70 14.59
N TYR A 18 -18.51 -35.35 14.70
CA TYR A 18 -17.28 -34.74 14.23
C TYR A 18 -17.50 -34.52 12.73
N SER A 19 -17.77 -33.28 12.37
CA SER A 19 -17.78 -32.86 10.98
C SER A 19 -16.39 -33.19 10.41
N GLN A 20 -16.30 -34.33 9.70
CA GLN A 20 -15.02 -34.73 9.10
C GLN A 20 -14.79 -33.85 7.89
N ASN A 21 -13.67 -33.12 7.90
CA ASN A 21 -13.23 -32.36 6.74
C ASN A 21 -13.09 -33.28 5.52
N VAL A 22 -13.35 -32.74 4.34
CA VAL A 22 -13.23 -33.48 3.07
C VAL A 22 -11.91 -33.08 2.43
N VAL A 23 -11.15 -34.07 1.98
CA VAL A 23 -9.92 -33.84 1.22
C VAL A 23 -10.18 -34.07 -0.27
N ILE A 24 -9.92 -33.07 -1.08
CA ILE A 24 -10.07 -33.11 -2.55
C ILE A 24 -8.72 -32.74 -3.14
N ASP A 25 -8.11 -33.62 -3.89
CA ASP A 25 -6.79 -33.44 -4.50
C ASP A 25 -5.72 -32.93 -3.49
N GLY A 26 -5.73 -33.51 -2.29
CA GLY A 26 -4.84 -33.13 -1.18
C GLY A 26 -5.26 -31.88 -0.41
N VAL A 27 -6.17 -31.06 -0.93
CA VAL A 27 -6.66 -29.83 -0.28
C VAL A 27 -7.81 -30.14 0.67
N THR A 28 -7.74 -29.61 1.88
CA THR A 28 -8.75 -29.84 2.92
C THR A 28 -9.86 -28.78 2.85
N PHE A 29 -11.09 -29.25 2.80
CA PHE A 29 -12.30 -28.43 2.84
C PHE A 29 -13.20 -28.80 4.02
N SER A 30 -14.11 -27.89 4.37
CA SER A 30 -15.24 -28.23 5.24
C SER A 30 -16.12 -29.33 4.61
N THR A 31 -16.91 -30.01 5.44
CA THR A 31 -17.80 -31.09 5.00
C THR A 31 -18.77 -30.67 3.89
N ASP A 32 -19.27 -29.44 3.95
CA ASP A 32 -20.13 -28.84 2.93
C ASP A 32 -19.36 -28.26 1.72
N LYS A 33 -18.03 -28.39 1.71
CA LYS A 33 -17.10 -27.90 0.69
C LYS A 33 -17.13 -26.39 0.47
N LYS A 34 -17.76 -25.61 1.35
CA LYS A 34 -17.84 -24.15 1.20
C LYS A 34 -16.64 -23.41 1.78
N THR A 35 -15.85 -24.04 2.64
CA THR A 35 -14.66 -23.45 3.23
C THR A 35 -13.42 -24.22 2.81
N LEU A 36 -12.46 -23.57 2.15
CA LEU A 36 -11.12 -24.07 1.95
C LEU A 36 -10.35 -23.88 3.25
N ILE A 37 -10.04 -24.97 3.94
CA ILE A 37 -9.42 -24.95 5.27
C ILE A 37 -7.90 -24.97 5.17
N LYS A 38 -7.34 -25.86 4.32
CA LYS A 38 -5.88 -26.00 4.21
C LYS A 38 -5.45 -26.52 2.85
N TYR A 39 -4.54 -25.78 2.22
CA TYR A 39 -3.77 -26.20 1.05
C TYR A 39 -2.42 -26.77 1.53
N PRO A 40 -1.95 -27.93 1.03
CA PRO A 40 -0.69 -28.52 1.43
C PRO A 40 0.51 -27.63 1.09
N LYS A 41 1.43 -27.47 2.05
CA LYS A 41 2.59 -26.63 1.88
C LYS A 41 3.51 -27.06 0.74
N ASP A 42 3.68 -28.35 0.59
CA ASP A 42 4.57 -29.05 -0.34
C ASP A 42 3.90 -29.49 -1.65
N LYS A 43 2.64 -29.09 -1.88
CA LYS A 43 1.94 -29.39 -3.14
C LYS A 43 2.66 -28.72 -4.31
N VAL A 44 2.91 -29.49 -5.37
CA VAL A 44 3.80 -29.09 -6.49
C VAL A 44 3.16 -28.19 -7.55
N ASP A 45 1.90 -27.82 -7.37
CA ASP A 45 1.17 -27.00 -8.34
C ASP A 45 1.76 -25.59 -8.40
N LYS A 46 2.01 -25.09 -9.61
CA LYS A 46 2.36 -23.69 -9.84
C LYS A 46 1.14 -22.79 -9.94
N GLU A 47 0.01 -23.36 -10.34
CA GLU A 47 -1.27 -22.69 -10.44
C GLU A 47 -2.34 -23.53 -9.75
N TYR A 48 -3.24 -22.89 -9.03
CA TYR A 48 -4.37 -23.54 -8.39
C TYR A 48 -5.67 -22.79 -8.64
N VAL A 49 -6.66 -23.49 -9.17
CA VAL A 49 -8.02 -23.01 -9.34
C VAL A 49 -8.83 -23.44 -8.13
N VAL A 50 -9.24 -22.50 -7.31
CA VAL A 50 -10.12 -22.79 -6.17
C VAL A 50 -11.48 -23.21 -6.71
N PRO A 51 -12.01 -24.39 -6.32
CA PRO A 51 -13.25 -24.92 -6.88
C PRO A 51 -14.45 -23.98 -6.68
N GLU A 52 -15.30 -23.88 -7.71
CA GLU A 52 -16.58 -23.19 -7.57
C GLU A 52 -17.43 -23.82 -6.46
N GLY A 53 -18.20 -22.95 -5.76
CA GLY A 53 -18.92 -23.30 -4.55
C GLY A 53 -18.13 -23.00 -3.26
N THR A 54 -16.80 -22.78 -3.34
CA THR A 54 -16.00 -22.31 -2.20
C THR A 54 -16.38 -20.86 -1.91
N GLN A 55 -16.85 -20.60 -0.68
CA GLN A 55 -17.30 -19.29 -0.24
C GLN A 55 -16.31 -18.61 0.72
N ILE A 56 -15.50 -19.39 1.42
CA ILE A 56 -14.58 -18.94 2.46
C ILE A 56 -13.19 -19.53 2.23
N ILE A 57 -12.17 -18.72 2.30
CA ILE A 57 -10.77 -19.13 2.46
C ILE A 57 -10.37 -18.87 3.91
N GLU A 58 -10.01 -19.94 4.63
CA GLU A 58 -9.72 -19.91 6.07
C GLU A 58 -8.43 -19.17 6.40
N THR A 59 -8.30 -18.74 7.64
CA THR A 59 -7.06 -18.18 8.20
C THR A 59 -5.88 -19.12 7.95
N LYS A 60 -4.82 -18.61 7.34
CA LYS A 60 -3.62 -19.37 6.98
C LYS A 60 -3.91 -20.64 6.15
N ALA A 61 -4.95 -20.60 5.30
CA ALA A 61 -5.28 -21.73 4.43
C ALA A 61 -4.12 -22.10 3.50
N PHE A 62 -3.36 -21.10 3.02
CA PHE A 62 -2.18 -21.26 2.17
C PHE A 62 -0.88 -20.89 2.92
N ASP A 63 -0.78 -21.28 4.21
CA ASP A 63 0.38 -20.97 5.04
C ASP A 63 1.68 -21.58 4.49
N GLN A 64 2.63 -20.73 4.11
CA GLN A 64 3.97 -21.11 3.64
C GLN A 64 3.97 -22.07 2.45
N VAL A 65 3.02 -21.91 1.50
CA VAL A 65 2.99 -22.73 0.28
C VAL A 65 4.20 -22.36 -0.59
N GLU A 66 4.99 -23.37 -1.00
CA GLU A 66 6.33 -23.16 -1.53
C GLU A 66 6.37 -22.94 -3.05
N LEU A 67 5.46 -23.58 -3.81
CA LEU A 67 5.56 -23.63 -5.29
C LEU A 67 4.42 -22.94 -6.02
N LEU A 68 3.35 -22.54 -5.32
CA LEU A 68 2.19 -21.91 -5.92
C LEU A 68 2.51 -20.47 -6.30
N SER A 69 2.59 -20.18 -7.60
CA SER A 69 2.88 -18.84 -8.13
C SER A 69 1.64 -18.06 -8.54
N HIS A 70 0.54 -18.75 -8.84
CA HIS A 70 -0.71 -18.16 -9.29
C HIS A 70 -1.91 -18.85 -8.65
N ILE A 71 -2.89 -18.08 -8.18
CA ILE A 71 -4.16 -18.60 -7.69
C ILE A 71 -5.32 -17.95 -8.43
N ILE A 72 -6.34 -18.76 -8.76
CA ILE A 72 -7.59 -18.34 -9.40
C ILE A 72 -8.71 -18.52 -8.39
N LEU A 73 -9.35 -17.40 -8.00
CA LEU A 73 -10.40 -17.35 -7.00
C LEU A 73 -11.78 -17.51 -7.67
N PRO A 74 -12.74 -18.25 -7.06
CA PRO A 74 -14.03 -18.56 -7.66
C PRO A 74 -15.02 -17.40 -7.57
N PHE A 75 -16.05 -17.40 -8.41
CA PHE A 75 -17.16 -16.44 -8.36
C PHE A 75 -17.96 -16.54 -7.06
N SER A 76 -18.04 -17.73 -6.47
CA SER A 76 -18.74 -17.99 -5.21
C SER A 76 -18.06 -17.44 -3.96
N LEU A 77 -16.84 -16.89 -4.08
CA LEU A 77 -16.05 -16.43 -2.91
C LEU A 77 -16.67 -15.19 -2.25
N LYS A 78 -16.90 -15.28 -0.93
CA LYS A 78 -17.50 -14.22 -0.11
C LYS A 78 -16.56 -13.68 0.95
N GLU A 79 -15.63 -14.53 1.42
CA GLU A 79 -14.75 -14.19 2.55
C GLU A 79 -13.34 -14.74 2.33
N ILE A 80 -12.33 -13.89 2.55
CA ILE A 80 -10.94 -14.29 2.72
C ILE A 80 -10.53 -13.88 4.14
N ARG A 81 -10.17 -14.85 4.98
CA ARG A 81 -9.79 -14.60 6.37
C ARG A 81 -8.36 -14.10 6.51
N ASN A 82 -8.02 -13.63 7.73
CA ASN A 82 -6.72 -13.05 8.02
C ASN A 82 -5.56 -13.98 7.66
N ASN A 83 -4.48 -13.42 7.08
CA ASN A 83 -3.29 -14.19 6.74
C ASN A 83 -3.55 -15.41 5.82
N ALA A 84 -4.59 -15.41 5.00
CA ALA A 84 -4.96 -16.57 4.19
C ALA A 84 -3.80 -17.11 3.33
N PHE A 85 -2.99 -16.21 2.77
CA PHE A 85 -1.81 -16.52 1.96
C PHE A 85 -0.52 -16.08 2.69
N PHE A 86 -0.35 -16.53 3.92
CA PHE A 86 0.79 -16.17 4.77
C PHE A 86 2.09 -16.81 4.26
N LYS A 87 3.10 -15.97 3.98
CA LYS A 87 4.45 -16.42 3.56
C LYS A 87 4.47 -17.33 2.34
N CYS A 88 3.62 -17.08 1.37
CA CYS A 88 3.67 -17.75 0.05
C CYS A 88 4.72 -17.05 -0.83
N PHE A 89 6.01 -17.31 -0.61
CA PHE A 89 7.13 -16.54 -1.15
C PHE A 89 7.24 -16.51 -2.68
N VAL A 90 6.56 -17.41 -3.39
CA VAL A 90 6.54 -17.43 -4.87
C VAL A 90 5.19 -17.00 -5.46
N LEU A 91 4.16 -16.78 -4.62
CA LEU A 91 2.85 -16.35 -5.08
C LEU A 91 2.90 -14.90 -5.55
N ASN A 92 2.87 -14.69 -6.86
CA ASN A 92 3.03 -13.37 -7.46
C ASN A 92 1.80 -12.88 -8.24
N ALA A 93 0.82 -13.77 -8.49
CA ALA A 93 -0.37 -13.48 -9.26
C ALA A 93 -1.66 -14.00 -8.60
N VAL A 94 -2.73 -13.21 -8.70
CA VAL A 94 -4.07 -13.58 -8.25
C VAL A 94 -5.07 -13.22 -9.34
N THR A 95 -5.90 -14.19 -9.76
CA THR A 95 -7.05 -13.93 -10.62
C THR A 95 -8.32 -13.83 -9.76
N TRP A 96 -9.00 -12.70 -9.86
CA TRP A 96 -10.26 -12.42 -9.18
C TRP A 96 -11.43 -12.69 -10.10
N SER A 97 -12.36 -13.57 -9.70
CA SER A 97 -13.62 -13.75 -10.41
C SER A 97 -14.69 -12.78 -9.89
N ASN A 98 -14.73 -12.60 -8.58
CA ASN A 98 -15.47 -11.53 -7.90
C ASN A 98 -14.62 -10.99 -6.74
N PHE A 99 -14.87 -9.75 -6.34
CA PHE A 99 -14.24 -9.25 -5.13
C PHE A 99 -15.07 -9.64 -3.90
N PRO A 100 -14.50 -10.40 -2.93
CA PRO A 100 -15.26 -10.87 -1.79
C PRO A 100 -15.72 -9.72 -0.89
N SER A 101 -16.91 -9.84 -0.32
CA SER A 101 -17.50 -8.82 0.57
C SER A 101 -16.73 -8.64 1.88
N ILE A 102 -16.02 -9.70 2.33
CA ILE A 102 -15.23 -9.69 3.55
C ILE A 102 -13.78 -10.07 3.22
N VAL A 103 -12.88 -9.13 3.48
CA VAL A 103 -11.43 -9.35 3.32
C VAL A 103 -10.75 -9.08 4.65
N GLY A 104 -10.03 -10.08 5.14
CA GLY A 104 -9.24 -10.01 6.37
C GLY A 104 -8.01 -9.13 6.23
N ARG A 105 -7.34 -8.89 7.35
CA ARG A 105 -6.04 -8.20 7.40
C ARG A 105 -4.92 -9.16 6.96
N ASP A 106 -3.87 -8.59 6.42
CA ASP A 106 -2.62 -9.30 6.13
C ASP A 106 -2.80 -10.53 5.24
N ILE A 107 -3.82 -10.53 4.35
CA ILE A 107 -4.11 -11.72 3.54
C ILE A 107 -2.91 -12.17 2.70
N PHE A 108 -2.03 -11.25 2.31
CA PHE A 108 -0.80 -11.51 1.54
C PHE A 108 0.47 -11.22 2.36
N TYR A 109 0.46 -11.50 3.67
CA TYR A 109 1.62 -11.27 4.53
C TYR A 109 2.86 -12.00 4.00
N GLU A 110 3.93 -11.26 3.70
CA GLU A 110 5.18 -11.75 3.09
C GLU A 110 4.96 -12.59 1.80
N SER A 111 3.90 -12.29 1.04
CA SER A 111 3.64 -12.89 -0.27
C SER A 111 3.79 -11.83 -1.36
N PRO A 112 4.69 -12.03 -2.35
CA PRO A 112 5.12 -10.99 -3.26
C PRO A 112 4.15 -10.81 -4.44
N ILE A 113 2.86 -10.54 -4.15
CA ILE A 113 1.86 -10.31 -5.19
C ILE A 113 2.22 -9.08 -6.02
N ARG A 114 2.41 -9.29 -7.32
CA ARG A 114 2.77 -8.25 -8.29
C ARG A 114 1.65 -7.91 -9.25
N LYS A 115 0.83 -8.92 -9.59
CA LYS A 115 -0.19 -8.81 -10.64
C LYS A 115 -1.55 -9.29 -10.16
N PHE A 116 -2.56 -8.53 -10.54
CA PHE A 116 -3.94 -8.98 -10.49
C PHE A 116 -4.46 -9.21 -11.90
N TYR A 117 -5.29 -10.23 -12.03
CA TYR A 117 -6.07 -10.56 -13.21
C TYR A 117 -7.53 -10.64 -12.82
N VAL A 118 -8.43 -10.61 -13.79
CA VAL A 118 -9.85 -10.84 -13.61
C VAL A 118 -10.34 -11.91 -14.58
N SER A 119 -11.28 -12.73 -14.12
CA SER A 119 -11.96 -13.72 -14.98
C SER A 119 -12.98 -13.01 -15.87
N ASP A 120 -13.33 -13.65 -17.00
CA ASP A 120 -14.46 -13.19 -17.82
C ASP A 120 -15.75 -13.19 -16.99
N GLY A 121 -16.48 -12.06 -17.02
CA GLY A 121 -17.71 -11.89 -16.23
C GLY A 121 -17.51 -11.49 -14.77
N ALA A 122 -16.28 -11.13 -14.36
CA ALA A 122 -16.01 -10.61 -13.03
C ALA A 122 -16.80 -9.32 -12.72
N ASP A 123 -17.05 -9.05 -11.44
CA ASP A 123 -17.68 -7.80 -10.95
C ASP A 123 -16.67 -6.66 -10.72
N CYS A 124 -15.43 -6.88 -11.08
CA CYS A 124 -14.31 -5.97 -10.89
C CYS A 124 -13.43 -5.91 -12.15
N VAL A 125 -12.57 -4.90 -12.21
CA VAL A 125 -11.66 -4.65 -13.33
C VAL A 125 -10.28 -4.31 -12.82
N VAL A 126 -9.24 -4.66 -13.59
CA VAL A 126 -7.85 -4.30 -13.31
C VAL A 126 -7.44 -3.13 -14.19
N VAL A 127 -6.99 -2.04 -13.57
CA VAL A 127 -6.45 -0.86 -14.23
C VAL A 127 -5.03 -0.64 -13.71
N SER A 128 -4.03 -0.66 -14.58
CA SER A 128 -2.62 -0.52 -14.21
C SER A 128 -2.20 -1.43 -13.04
N ASN A 129 -2.57 -2.70 -13.10
CA ASN A 129 -2.36 -3.72 -12.05
C ASN A 129 -3.07 -3.47 -10.71
N VAL A 130 -3.95 -2.50 -10.60
CA VAL A 130 -4.76 -2.23 -9.40
C VAL A 130 -6.21 -2.66 -9.65
N LEU A 131 -6.84 -3.25 -8.65
CA LEU A 131 -8.19 -3.76 -8.73
C LEU A 131 -9.21 -2.69 -8.35
N PHE A 132 -10.19 -2.47 -9.22
CA PHE A 132 -11.30 -1.53 -9.05
C PHE A 132 -12.66 -2.24 -9.22
N SER A 133 -13.73 -1.59 -8.74
CA SER A 133 -15.09 -1.93 -9.16
C SER A 133 -15.27 -1.72 -10.67
N MET A 134 -16.25 -2.39 -11.29
CA MET A 134 -16.48 -2.29 -12.74
C MET A 134 -16.69 -0.86 -13.24
N ASP A 135 -17.32 0.01 -12.44
CA ASP A 135 -17.51 1.43 -12.74
C ASP A 135 -16.28 2.29 -12.41
N GLN A 136 -15.20 1.68 -11.93
CA GLN A 136 -13.94 2.28 -11.49
C GLN A 136 -14.09 3.35 -10.37
N LYS A 137 -15.25 3.45 -9.76
CA LYS A 137 -15.48 4.41 -8.67
C LYS A 137 -14.93 3.96 -7.32
N LYS A 138 -14.68 2.67 -7.16
CA LYS A 138 -14.12 2.13 -5.93
C LYS A 138 -12.80 1.42 -6.20
N LEU A 139 -11.71 1.87 -5.55
CA LEU A 139 -10.44 1.17 -5.52
C LEU A 139 -10.56 0.03 -4.52
N LEU A 140 -10.53 -1.22 -4.99
CA LEU A 140 -10.77 -2.42 -4.19
C LEU A 140 -9.49 -2.93 -3.53
N ARG A 141 -8.41 -3.07 -4.30
CA ARG A 141 -7.14 -3.60 -3.79
C ARG A 141 -5.94 -3.17 -4.64
N TYR A 142 -4.87 -2.82 -3.96
CA TYR A 142 -3.55 -2.58 -4.54
C TYR A 142 -2.64 -3.79 -4.25
N PRO A 143 -1.91 -4.34 -5.21
CA PRO A 143 -1.02 -5.49 -4.95
C PRO A 143 0.21 -5.06 -4.15
N PRO A 144 0.59 -5.78 -3.07
CA PRO A 144 1.69 -5.39 -2.18
C PRO A 144 3.04 -5.12 -2.86
N ARG A 145 3.31 -5.78 -3.98
CA ARG A 145 4.54 -5.63 -4.77
C ARG A 145 4.23 -5.30 -6.24
N ARG A 146 3.29 -4.38 -6.46
CA ARG A 146 2.81 -4.03 -7.81
C ARG A 146 3.95 -3.94 -8.82
N GLU A 147 3.81 -4.65 -9.94
CA GLU A 147 4.71 -4.49 -11.07
C GLU A 147 4.44 -3.14 -11.72
N LYS A 148 5.47 -2.32 -11.81
CA LYS A 148 5.40 -1.02 -12.47
C LYS A 148 5.28 -1.20 -13.98
N SER A 149 4.64 -0.27 -14.67
CA SER A 149 4.66 -0.22 -16.13
C SER A 149 6.09 0.07 -16.61
N GLN A 150 6.35 -0.16 -17.91
CA GLN A 150 7.68 0.10 -18.47
C GLN A 150 8.07 1.58 -18.35
N GLU A 151 7.10 2.50 -18.48
CA GLU A 151 7.29 3.94 -18.30
C GLU A 151 7.61 4.30 -16.83
N GLU A 152 7.01 3.59 -15.87
CA GLU A 152 7.29 3.76 -14.43
C GLU A 152 8.63 3.14 -14.02
N SER A 153 9.14 2.13 -14.74
CA SER A 153 10.37 1.41 -14.38
C SER A 153 11.65 2.12 -14.83
N GLU A 154 11.56 3.06 -15.77
CA GLU A 154 12.69 3.90 -16.17
C GLU A 154 13.11 4.89 -15.07
N ASN A 155 12.33 4.95 -13.99
CA ASN A 155 12.55 5.81 -12.86
C ASN A 155 12.77 4.99 -11.57
N PRO A 156 14.00 4.54 -11.27
CA PRO A 156 14.29 3.69 -10.11
C PRO A 156 14.32 4.51 -8.83
N THR A 157 13.20 5.10 -8.42
CA THR A 157 13.08 5.59 -7.05
C THR A 157 12.74 4.43 -6.14
N TYR A 158 13.49 4.26 -5.06
CA TYR A 158 13.18 3.35 -3.96
C TYR A 158 11.85 3.71 -3.27
N PHE A 159 11.23 4.81 -3.65
CA PHE A 159 9.98 5.31 -3.11
C PHE A 159 8.84 5.03 -4.07
N THR A 160 7.85 4.33 -3.57
CA THR A 160 6.64 4.04 -4.34
C THR A 160 5.66 5.19 -4.15
N GLU A 161 5.42 5.92 -5.22
CA GLU A 161 4.36 6.91 -5.29
C GLU A 161 3.16 6.35 -6.05
N TYR A 162 1.98 6.72 -5.65
CA TYR A 162 0.78 6.32 -6.38
C TYR A 162 -0.23 7.45 -6.46
N VAL A 163 -0.61 7.77 -7.69
CA VAL A 163 -1.69 8.71 -7.97
C VAL A 163 -2.96 7.89 -8.23
N ILE A 164 -3.93 8.03 -7.34
CA ILE A 164 -5.23 7.36 -7.51
C ILE A 164 -5.99 8.08 -8.64
N PRO A 165 -6.49 7.36 -9.64
CA PRO A 165 -7.16 7.96 -10.80
C PRO A 165 -8.35 8.83 -10.41
N GLU A 166 -8.52 9.96 -11.12
CA GLU A 166 -9.74 10.77 -11.04
C GLU A 166 -10.96 9.92 -11.43
N GLY A 167 -12.10 10.21 -10.81
CA GLY A 167 -13.30 9.38 -10.90
C GLY A 167 -13.42 8.38 -9.77
N THR A 168 -12.32 8.06 -9.03
CA THR A 168 -12.40 7.23 -7.84
C THR A 168 -13.11 8.00 -6.73
N GLU A 169 -14.20 7.44 -6.21
CA GLU A 169 -15.01 8.02 -5.15
C GLU A 169 -14.77 7.37 -3.78
N VAL A 170 -14.35 6.09 -3.77
CA VAL A 170 -14.18 5.31 -2.55
C VAL A 170 -12.85 4.55 -2.59
N ILE A 171 -12.10 4.58 -1.50
CA ILE A 171 -10.98 3.69 -1.25
C ILE A 171 -11.45 2.62 -0.26
N ASN A 172 -11.44 1.38 -0.70
CA ASN A 172 -11.98 0.24 0.04
C ASN A 172 -11.20 -0.05 1.32
N ARG A 173 -11.88 -0.74 2.24
CA ARG A 173 -11.27 -1.27 3.46
C ARG A 173 -10.02 -2.12 3.10
N LEU A 174 -8.89 -1.82 3.78
CA LEU A 174 -7.61 -2.52 3.59
C LEU A 174 -7.09 -2.50 2.13
N ALA A 175 -7.48 -1.52 1.32
CA ALA A 175 -7.10 -1.46 -0.10
C ALA A 175 -5.59 -1.50 -0.32
N PHE A 176 -4.82 -0.85 0.54
CA PHE A 176 -3.35 -0.79 0.53
C PHE A 176 -2.73 -1.52 1.73
N ASP A 177 -3.39 -2.57 2.21
CA ASP A 177 -2.86 -3.39 3.30
C ASP A 177 -1.50 -4.01 2.92
N ARG A 178 -0.47 -3.76 3.74
CA ARG A 178 0.93 -4.15 3.47
C ARG A 178 1.56 -3.53 2.22
N VAL A 179 1.03 -2.42 1.74
CA VAL A 179 1.63 -1.65 0.66
C VAL A 179 2.46 -0.51 1.25
N PHE A 180 3.73 -0.46 0.92
CA PHE A 180 4.64 0.60 1.34
C PHE A 180 4.64 1.68 0.26
N LEU A 181 3.93 2.77 0.50
CA LEU A 181 3.94 3.97 -0.33
C LEU A 181 4.66 5.07 0.43
N TYR A 182 5.58 5.73 -0.26
CA TYR A 182 6.16 6.98 0.21
C TYR A 182 5.13 8.12 0.16
N SER A 183 4.42 8.22 -0.97
CA SER A 183 3.36 9.20 -1.14
C SER A 183 2.14 8.63 -1.84
N VAL A 184 0.99 9.19 -1.53
CA VAL A 184 -0.26 8.94 -2.25
C VAL A 184 -0.94 10.24 -2.60
N THR A 185 -1.42 10.33 -3.86
CA THR A 185 -2.30 11.42 -4.28
C THR A 185 -3.73 10.90 -4.40
N LEU A 186 -4.61 11.49 -3.61
CA LEU A 186 -6.04 11.20 -3.57
C LEU A 186 -6.77 12.14 -4.55
N PRO A 187 -7.69 11.61 -5.37
CA PRO A 187 -8.34 12.39 -6.43
C PRO A 187 -9.35 13.42 -5.88
N SER A 188 -9.68 14.40 -6.71
CA SER A 188 -10.66 15.44 -6.38
C SER A 188 -12.08 14.88 -6.20
N THR A 189 -12.36 13.74 -6.81
CA THR A 189 -13.64 13.03 -6.77
C THR A 189 -13.85 12.16 -5.53
N LEU A 190 -12.82 12.03 -4.66
CA LEU A 190 -12.86 11.15 -3.51
C LEU A 190 -13.90 11.60 -2.48
N LYS A 191 -14.73 10.67 -2.03
CA LYS A 191 -15.80 10.88 -1.04
C LYS A 191 -15.55 10.14 0.28
N THR A 192 -14.92 8.96 0.20
CA THR A 192 -14.78 8.09 1.37
C THR A 192 -13.47 7.31 1.34
N VAL A 193 -12.83 7.22 2.51
CA VAL A 193 -11.70 6.31 2.76
C VAL A 193 -12.10 5.36 3.87
N GLU A 194 -12.15 4.07 3.57
CA GLU A 194 -12.64 3.06 4.51
C GLU A 194 -11.54 2.61 5.49
N GLU A 195 -11.95 1.91 6.56
CA GLU A 195 -11.09 1.49 7.66
C GLU A 195 -9.84 0.74 7.19
N GLY A 196 -8.68 1.15 7.70
CA GLY A 196 -7.40 0.50 7.43
C GLY A 196 -6.97 0.57 5.97
N ALA A 197 -7.57 1.45 5.13
CA ALA A 197 -7.26 1.55 3.71
C ALA A 197 -5.75 1.65 3.44
N PHE A 198 -5.03 2.42 4.27
CA PHE A 198 -3.57 2.60 4.22
C PHE A 198 -2.90 2.07 5.49
N TRP A 199 -3.38 0.92 5.97
CA TRP A 199 -2.84 0.32 7.17
C TRP A 199 -1.51 -0.38 6.88
N VAL A 200 -0.46 0.08 7.52
CA VAL A 200 0.82 -0.60 7.65
C VAL A 200 1.03 -0.84 9.14
N GLU A 201 1.24 -2.09 9.54
CA GLU A 201 1.50 -2.38 10.94
C GLU A 201 2.85 -1.78 11.35
N PRO A 202 2.89 -0.89 12.37
CA PRO A 202 4.17 -0.38 12.86
C PRO A 202 4.96 -1.56 13.39
N ARG A 203 6.10 -1.89 12.79
CA ARG A 203 7.00 -2.88 13.38
C ARG A 203 7.67 -2.26 14.59
N VAL A 204 7.60 -2.99 15.70
CA VAL A 204 8.40 -2.69 16.88
C VAL A 204 9.87 -2.74 16.44
N PRO A 205 10.70 -1.72 16.70
CA PRO A 205 12.11 -1.78 16.43
C PRO A 205 12.68 -3.00 17.17
N VAL A 206 13.10 -4.01 16.44
CA VAL A 206 13.85 -5.12 17.02
C VAL A 206 15.15 -4.48 17.48
N GLY A 207 15.34 -4.40 18.81
CA GLY A 207 16.55 -3.87 19.41
C GLY A 207 17.77 -4.48 18.72
N ARG A 208 18.71 -3.63 18.31
CA ARG A 208 19.98 -4.05 17.72
C ARG A 208 20.71 -4.96 18.71
N ASN A 209 20.43 -6.24 18.66
CA ASN A 209 21.35 -7.23 19.17
C ASN A 209 22.31 -7.54 18.04
N ASN A 210 23.57 -7.07 18.21
CA ASN A 210 24.70 -7.35 17.35
C ASN A 210 24.94 -8.87 17.29
N GLN A 211 24.22 -9.59 16.47
CA GLN A 211 24.59 -10.91 16.02
C GLN A 211 24.47 -10.94 14.50
N GLU A 212 25.63 -11.10 13.88
CA GLU A 212 25.81 -11.29 12.46
C GLU A 212 24.91 -12.42 11.95
N THR A 213 23.87 -12.07 11.19
CA THR A 213 23.11 -13.03 10.40
C THR A 213 23.62 -12.95 8.97
N ASN A 214 24.06 -14.10 8.45
CA ASN A 214 24.57 -14.32 7.10
C ASN A 214 23.72 -13.60 6.05
N ARG A 215 24.38 -12.65 5.38
CA ARG A 215 23.87 -11.88 4.25
C ARG A 215 24.07 -12.68 2.97
N ASP A 216 23.11 -13.55 2.64
CA ASP A 216 23.07 -14.18 1.31
C ASP A 216 21.71 -14.05 0.62
N ASN A 217 20.88 -13.08 1.03
CA ASN A 217 19.73 -12.67 0.26
C ASN A 217 19.75 -11.13 0.18
N ASP A 218 19.98 -10.59 -1.02
CA ASP A 218 20.01 -9.16 -1.38
C ASP A 218 18.67 -8.44 -1.17
N PHE A 219 18.05 -8.63 -0.02
CA PHE A 219 16.83 -7.92 0.37
C PHE A 219 17.18 -7.01 1.55
N ASP A 220 17.43 -5.74 1.25
CA ASP A 220 17.75 -4.73 2.26
C ASP A 220 16.48 -4.39 3.06
N TRP A 221 16.28 -5.13 4.15
CA TRP A 221 15.16 -4.95 5.07
C TRP A 221 15.23 -3.61 5.84
N ASP A 222 16.36 -2.94 5.84
CA ASP A 222 16.56 -1.68 6.57
C ASP A 222 15.90 -0.48 5.87
N LEU A 223 15.54 -0.60 4.58
CA LEU A 223 14.84 0.43 3.81
C LEU A 223 13.30 0.28 3.84
N GLU A 224 12.77 -0.80 4.38
CA GLU A 224 11.34 -1.17 4.27
C GLU A 224 10.41 -0.53 5.31
N TYR A 225 10.90 0.28 6.24
CA TYR A 225 10.11 0.68 7.41
C TYR A 225 9.82 2.17 7.51
N ARG A 226 9.53 2.81 6.39
CA ARG A 226 9.02 4.17 6.43
C ARG A 226 7.51 4.18 6.32
N ASP A 227 6.87 4.78 7.31
CA ASP A 227 5.49 5.22 7.22
C ASP A 227 5.32 6.09 5.96
N MET A 228 4.08 6.19 5.47
CA MET A 228 3.75 7.10 4.39
C MET A 228 4.12 8.54 4.79
N ASP A 229 5.03 9.16 4.06
CA ASP A 229 5.53 10.50 4.38
C ASP A 229 4.57 11.59 3.93
N VAL A 230 3.87 11.36 2.82
CA VAL A 230 3.04 12.38 2.16
C VAL A 230 1.69 11.83 1.73
N VAL A 231 0.65 12.54 2.08
CA VAL A 231 -0.69 12.41 1.49
C VAL A 231 -1.03 13.74 0.81
N VAL A 232 -1.34 13.70 -0.48
CA VAL A 232 -1.91 14.84 -1.20
C VAL A 232 -3.39 14.54 -1.42
N CYS A 233 -4.29 15.36 -0.89
CA CYS A 233 -5.71 15.20 -1.13
C CYS A 233 -6.24 16.35 -1.99
N ASN A 234 -6.73 16.03 -3.18
CA ASN A 234 -7.23 17.02 -4.14
C ASN A 234 -8.71 17.40 -3.92
N ALA A 235 -9.41 16.69 -3.03
CA ALA A 235 -10.82 16.93 -2.79
C ALA A 235 -11.05 18.28 -2.07
N ILE A 236 -11.95 19.09 -2.59
CA ILE A 236 -12.33 20.38 -1.99
C ILE A 236 -13.10 20.17 -0.68
N VAL A 237 -13.98 19.19 -0.65
CA VAL A 237 -14.67 18.77 0.57
C VAL A 237 -13.92 17.60 1.17
N PRO A 238 -13.48 17.68 2.44
CA PRO A 238 -12.76 16.58 3.08
C PRO A 238 -13.55 15.26 2.98
N PRO A 239 -12.97 14.20 2.38
CA PRO A 239 -13.61 12.89 2.34
C PRO A 239 -13.93 12.35 3.73
N VAL A 240 -15.00 11.55 3.84
CA VAL A 240 -15.34 10.87 5.09
C VAL A 240 -14.30 9.77 5.36
N LEU A 241 -13.68 9.82 6.55
CA LEU A 241 -12.79 8.77 7.03
C LEU A 241 -13.58 7.81 7.92
N ILE A 242 -13.64 6.52 7.53
CA ILE A 242 -14.30 5.48 8.31
C ILE A 242 -13.25 4.77 9.17
N GLY A 243 -13.44 4.76 10.49
CA GLY A 243 -12.50 4.16 11.44
C GLY A 243 -11.13 4.85 11.43
N TYR A 244 -10.07 4.08 11.21
CA TYR A 244 -8.67 4.54 11.14
C TYR A 244 -8.05 4.16 9.80
N PRO A 245 -8.28 4.93 8.73
CA PRO A 245 -7.78 4.58 7.38
C PRO A 245 -6.27 4.62 7.27
N PHE A 246 -5.61 5.52 8.00
CA PHE A 246 -4.16 5.73 7.97
C PHE A 246 -3.53 5.20 9.26
N ALA A 247 -2.43 4.46 9.13
CA ALA A 247 -1.73 3.86 10.27
C ALA A 247 -1.07 4.90 11.18
N ASN A 248 -0.46 5.94 10.58
CA ASN A 248 0.33 6.92 11.31
C ASN A 248 0.19 8.32 10.72
N THR A 249 -0.74 9.10 11.25
CA THR A 249 -0.99 10.48 10.81
C THR A 249 -0.03 11.50 11.46
N TYR A 250 0.70 11.10 12.51
CA TYR A 250 1.57 12.02 13.24
C TYR A 250 2.83 12.41 12.45
N TRP A 251 3.38 11.46 11.67
CA TRP A 251 4.59 11.70 10.88
C TRP A 251 4.30 11.98 9.40
N THR A 252 3.06 11.77 8.97
CA THR A 252 2.62 11.97 7.59
C THR A 252 2.23 13.43 7.36
N ARG A 253 2.78 14.06 6.34
CA ARG A 253 2.39 15.40 5.88
C ARG A 253 1.16 15.30 4.99
N LEU A 254 0.17 16.14 5.24
CA LEU A 254 -1.04 16.26 4.44
C LEU A 254 -1.01 17.56 3.64
N TYR A 255 -1.18 17.46 2.33
CA TYR A 255 -1.37 18.61 1.44
C TYR A 255 -2.78 18.63 0.91
N VAL A 256 -3.45 19.78 1.02
CA VAL A 256 -4.85 19.97 0.63
C VAL A 256 -5.00 21.24 -0.24
N PRO A 257 -6.12 21.41 -0.99
CA PRO A 257 -6.37 22.65 -1.70
C PRO A 257 -6.42 23.83 -0.73
N LYS A 258 -5.85 24.96 -1.14
CA LYS A 258 -5.74 26.17 -0.30
C LYS A 258 -7.11 26.62 0.24
N GLU A 259 -8.12 26.60 -0.60
CA GLU A 259 -9.51 26.97 -0.27
C GLU A 259 -10.17 26.03 0.73
N SER A 260 -9.64 24.82 0.91
CA SER A 260 -10.19 23.80 1.80
C SER A 260 -9.39 23.62 3.07
N PHE A 261 -8.30 24.35 3.25
CA PHE A 261 -7.37 24.15 4.37
C PHE A 261 -8.07 24.15 5.72
N ASP A 262 -8.88 25.16 6.01
CA ASP A 262 -9.62 25.25 7.26
C ASP A 262 -10.58 24.08 7.43
N ALA A 263 -11.24 23.64 6.37
CA ALA A 263 -12.15 22.51 6.41
C ALA A 263 -11.43 21.22 6.85
N TYR A 264 -10.21 20.96 6.35
CA TYR A 264 -9.42 19.80 6.75
C TYR A 264 -8.89 19.90 8.17
N CYS A 265 -8.53 21.09 8.64
CA CYS A 265 -8.07 21.30 10.02
C CYS A 265 -9.14 20.92 11.07
N TYR A 266 -10.42 20.99 10.69
CA TYR A 266 -11.54 20.65 11.59
C TYR A 266 -12.27 19.36 11.21
N ALA A 267 -11.96 18.75 10.06
CA ALA A 267 -12.64 17.52 9.62
C ALA A 267 -12.26 16.32 10.51
N PRO A 268 -13.25 15.51 10.94
CA PRO A 268 -13.01 14.32 11.76
C PRO A 268 -12.01 13.36 11.08
N GLY A 269 -10.99 12.96 11.82
CA GLY A 269 -9.92 12.09 11.33
C GLY A 269 -8.79 12.84 10.61
N TRP A 270 -9.10 13.78 9.71
CA TRP A 270 -8.10 14.61 9.02
C TRP A 270 -7.34 15.52 9.99
N MET A 271 -8.00 16.08 10.98
CA MET A 271 -7.39 16.88 12.05
C MET A 271 -6.32 16.14 12.87
N LYS A 272 -6.18 14.83 12.71
CA LYS A 272 -5.14 14.02 13.36
C LYS A 272 -3.79 14.07 12.66
N PHE A 273 -3.76 14.55 11.43
CA PHE A 273 -2.49 14.83 10.77
C PHE A 273 -1.82 16.01 11.48
N ARG A 274 -0.58 15.78 11.95
CA ARG A 274 0.15 16.82 12.67
C ARG A 274 0.51 18.00 11.78
N ASP A 275 0.81 17.71 10.52
CA ASP A 275 1.31 18.69 9.56
C ASP A 275 0.34 18.76 8.36
N ILE A 276 -0.59 19.72 8.42
CA ILE A 276 -1.55 19.99 7.33
C ILE A 276 -1.09 21.25 6.62
N ASN A 277 -0.87 21.12 5.32
CA ASN A 277 -0.36 22.20 4.48
C ASN A 277 -1.31 22.51 3.34
N HIS A 278 -1.29 23.72 2.83
CA HIS A 278 -1.94 23.99 1.56
C HIS A 278 -1.10 23.41 0.43
N LYS A 279 -1.77 22.86 -0.55
CA LYS A 279 -1.15 22.52 -1.82
C LYS A 279 -0.65 23.80 -2.46
N LEU A 280 0.65 23.97 -2.56
CA LEU A 280 1.24 24.95 -3.44
C LEU A 280 0.75 24.61 -4.86
N ASN A 281 0.44 25.64 -5.65
CA ASN A 281 -0.07 25.49 -7.03
C ASN A 281 0.75 24.40 -7.75
N PRO A 282 0.13 23.37 -8.36
CA PRO A 282 0.86 22.30 -9.05
C PRO A 282 1.85 22.78 -10.11
N ALA A 283 1.70 24.01 -10.60
CA ALA A 283 2.69 24.66 -11.45
C ALA A 283 3.98 25.08 -10.72
N SER A 284 4.01 25.11 -9.37
CA SER A 284 5.18 25.50 -8.57
C SER A 284 5.85 24.31 -7.85
N VAL A 285 5.25 23.13 -7.88
CA VAL A 285 5.82 21.90 -7.32
C VAL A 285 6.43 21.10 -8.48
N ASN A 286 7.65 21.44 -8.85
CA ASN A 286 8.49 20.52 -9.61
C ASN A 286 8.96 19.45 -8.64
N ASP A 287 8.09 18.49 -8.40
CA ASP A 287 8.35 17.41 -7.49
C ASP A 287 9.30 16.39 -8.08
N ILE A 288 10.34 16.14 -7.30
CA ILE A 288 11.02 14.86 -7.14
C ILE A 288 11.95 14.51 -8.26
N SER A 289 13.21 14.78 -7.98
CA SER A 289 14.30 14.11 -8.67
C SER A 289 14.31 12.64 -8.26
N LEU A 290 14.71 11.80 -9.19
CA LEU A 290 14.89 10.35 -9.14
C LEU A 290 15.78 9.83 -8.01
N SER A 291 16.40 10.72 -7.25
CA SER A 291 17.43 10.44 -6.24
C SER A 291 16.98 10.64 -4.79
N GLY A 292 15.70 10.92 -4.56
CA GLY A 292 15.20 11.27 -3.21
C GLY A 292 15.48 12.72 -2.81
N LEU A 293 15.83 13.57 -3.78
CA LEU A 293 15.93 15.02 -3.59
C LEU A 293 14.54 15.65 -3.66
N ARG A 294 14.19 16.44 -2.67
CA ARG A 294 12.96 17.23 -2.61
C ARG A 294 13.30 18.69 -2.75
N VAL A 295 12.59 19.32 -3.65
CA VAL A 295 12.72 20.76 -3.87
C VAL A 295 11.33 21.37 -3.96
N PHE A 296 11.04 22.35 -3.11
CA PHE A 296 9.77 23.07 -3.18
C PHE A 296 9.97 24.53 -2.81
N LEU A 297 9.12 25.38 -3.36
CA LEU A 297 9.04 26.79 -3.04
C LEU A 297 7.90 27.03 -2.04
N ASP A 298 8.20 27.75 -0.95
CA ASP A 298 7.23 28.27 -0.01
C ASP A 298 7.37 29.80 0.03
N GLY A 299 6.55 30.47 -0.76
CA GLY A 299 6.73 31.88 -1.07
C GLY A 299 8.10 32.13 -1.72
N ASP A 300 8.93 32.94 -1.07
CA ASP A 300 10.30 33.23 -1.52
C ASP A 300 11.36 32.29 -0.91
N ASN A 301 10.97 31.25 -0.22
CA ASN A 301 11.87 30.27 0.36
C ASN A 301 11.95 29.01 -0.52
N LEU A 302 13.14 28.72 -1.02
CA LEU A 302 13.45 27.48 -1.73
C LEU A 302 13.92 26.44 -0.72
N ASN A 303 13.09 25.43 -0.49
CA ASN A 303 13.39 24.33 0.42
C ASN A 303 13.91 23.13 -0.37
N ILE A 304 15.06 22.62 0.04
CA ILE A 304 15.73 21.49 -0.58
C ILE A 304 16.03 20.47 0.51
N THR A 305 15.61 19.23 0.32
CA THR A 305 15.88 18.12 1.24
C THR A 305 16.25 16.89 0.45
N GLY A 306 17.41 16.31 0.73
CA GLY A 306 17.93 15.10 0.09
C GLY A 306 18.15 13.98 1.07
N MET A 307 18.22 12.74 0.57
CA MET A 307 18.66 11.59 1.35
C MET A 307 20.19 11.53 1.46
N ARG A 308 20.86 12.11 0.47
CA ARG A 308 22.31 12.23 0.41
C ARG A 308 22.72 13.61 0.86
N LYS A 309 23.90 13.69 1.39
CA LYS A 309 24.48 14.97 1.83
C LYS A 309 24.76 15.85 0.62
N ILE A 310 24.16 17.04 0.63
CA ILE A 310 24.28 18.05 -0.40
C ILE A 310 25.55 18.85 -0.08
N SER A 311 26.48 18.94 -1.01
CA SER A 311 27.67 19.77 -0.87
C SER A 311 27.40 21.20 -1.31
N GLU A 312 26.62 21.38 -2.38
CA GLU A 312 26.42 22.69 -2.98
C GLU A 312 25.09 22.76 -3.73
N VAL A 313 24.49 23.92 -3.76
CA VAL A 313 23.28 24.26 -4.51
C VAL A 313 23.56 25.46 -5.41
N ARG A 314 23.22 25.36 -6.68
CA ARG A 314 23.32 26.43 -7.68
C ARG A 314 21.98 26.67 -8.35
N LEU A 315 21.63 27.94 -8.51
CA LEU A 315 20.41 28.35 -9.17
C LEU A 315 20.75 29.23 -10.39
N TYR A 316 20.22 28.86 -11.55
CA TYR A 316 20.47 29.54 -12.81
C TYR A 316 19.17 30.10 -13.42
N ALA A 317 19.28 31.20 -14.12
CA ALA A 317 18.27 31.60 -15.09
C ALA A 317 18.31 30.68 -16.32
N LEU A 318 17.23 30.62 -17.11
CA LEU A 318 17.17 29.78 -18.32
C LEU A 318 18.24 30.11 -19.37
N ASN A 319 18.76 31.33 -19.39
CA ASN A 319 19.85 31.75 -20.28
C ASN A 319 21.24 31.30 -19.75
N GLY A 320 21.29 30.51 -18.67
CA GLY A 320 22.52 29.98 -18.08
C GLY A 320 23.25 30.91 -17.11
N ILE A 321 22.71 32.10 -16.81
CA ILE A 321 23.31 33.01 -15.81
C ILE A 321 23.11 32.42 -14.42
N LEU A 322 24.21 32.28 -13.65
CA LEU A 322 24.19 31.86 -12.26
C LEU A 322 23.57 33.01 -11.41
N LEU A 323 22.51 32.67 -10.68
CA LEU A 323 21.76 33.62 -9.83
C LEU A 323 22.10 33.48 -8.35
N LEU A 324 22.37 32.25 -7.91
CA LEU A 324 22.69 31.90 -6.54
C LEU A 324 23.57 30.68 -6.49
N GLU A 325 24.54 30.66 -5.56
CA GLU A 325 25.41 29.54 -5.25
C GLU A 325 25.62 29.49 -3.74
N GLU A 326 25.34 28.33 -3.14
CA GLU A 326 25.46 28.13 -1.68
C GLU A 326 26.12 26.78 -1.39
N ILE A 327 27.05 26.78 -0.45
CA ILE A 327 27.69 25.56 0.09
C ILE A 327 26.86 25.09 1.29
N ILE A 328 26.31 23.88 1.21
CA ILE A 328 25.31 23.39 2.16
C ILE A 328 25.95 22.47 3.22
N ASN A 329 26.65 21.42 2.80
CA ASN A 329 27.25 20.39 3.70
C ASN A 329 26.24 19.71 4.65
N ASP A 330 24.99 19.58 4.23
CA ASP A 330 23.89 18.95 4.98
C ASP A 330 22.94 18.24 4.02
N ASN A 331 22.02 17.45 4.56
CA ASN A 331 20.98 16.78 3.78
C ASN A 331 19.82 17.71 3.40
N SER A 332 19.77 18.92 3.97
CA SER A 332 18.71 19.88 3.71
C SER A 332 19.19 21.31 3.78
N CYS A 333 18.51 22.20 3.06
CA CYS A 333 18.70 23.63 3.15
C CYS A 333 17.42 24.40 2.84
N ASN A 334 17.36 25.63 3.36
CA ASN A 334 16.34 26.62 3.05
C ASN A 334 17.03 27.86 2.52
N LEU A 335 16.79 28.22 1.27
CA LEU A 335 17.41 29.34 0.60
C LEU A 335 16.38 30.43 0.32
N LYS A 336 16.67 31.64 0.72
CA LYS A 336 15.81 32.78 0.45
C LYS A 336 16.10 33.34 -0.93
N ILE A 337 15.09 33.35 -1.80
CA ILE A 337 15.20 33.78 -3.20
C ILE A 337 14.28 34.97 -3.53
N ASP A 338 13.97 35.79 -2.53
CA ASP A 338 13.12 36.99 -2.63
C ASP A 338 13.63 38.00 -3.67
N ASN A 339 14.93 38.08 -3.87
CA ASN A 339 15.56 38.99 -4.83
C ASN A 339 15.52 38.51 -6.28
N LEU A 340 15.01 37.30 -6.56
CA LEU A 340 14.95 36.76 -7.90
C LEU A 340 13.60 37.09 -8.58
N SER A 341 13.64 37.39 -9.85
CA SER A 341 12.40 37.64 -10.63
C SER A 341 11.60 36.35 -10.81
N HIS A 342 10.26 36.51 -10.85
CA HIS A 342 9.38 35.41 -11.20
C HIS A 342 9.69 34.87 -12.59
N GLY A 343 9.71 33.55 -12.74
CA GLY A 343 9.98 32.88 -13.98
C GLY A 343 10.56 31.49 -13.81
N LEU A 344 10.93 30.87 -14.93
CA LEU A 344 11.52 29.55 -14.94
C LEU A 344 13.01 29.62 -14.56
N LEU A 345 13.40 28.84 -13.59
CA LEU A 345 14.78 28.74 -13.06
C LEU A 345 15.28 27.30 -13.21
N LEU A 346 16.59 27.10 -13.28
CA LEU A 346 17.25 25.81 -13.25
C LEU A 346 18.05 25.66 -11.96
N LEU A 347 17.65 24.73 -11.09
CA LEU A 347 18.37 24.35 -9.89
C LEU A 347 19.34 23.22 -10.22
N GLU A 348 20.59 23.33 -9.82
CA GLU A 348 21.58 22.27 -9.81
C GLU A 348 21.96 21.98 -8.36
N VAL A 349 21.81 20.71 -7.95
CA VAL A 349 22.22 20.22 -6.63
C VAL A 349 23.42 19.30 -6.82
N VAL A 350 24.50 19.58 -6.09
CA VAL A 350 25.75 18.82 -6.11
C VAL A 350 25.86 18.07 -4.78
N TYR A 351 26.14 16.78 -4.83
CA TYR A 351 26.33 15.94 -3.66
C TYR A 351 27.80 15.75 -3.30
N GLU A 352 28.09 15.31 -2.06
CA GLU A 352 29.46 15.06 -1.60
C GLU A 352 30.24 14.07 -2.46
N ASP A 353 29.56 13.13 -3.11
CA ASP A 353 30.17 12.16 -4.04
C ASP A 353 30.48 12.75 -5.42
N GLY A 354 30.23 14.04 -5.64
CA GLY A 354 30.42 14.74 -6.90
C GLY A 354 29.31 14.54 -7.93
N THR A 355 28.30 13.72 -7.65
CA THR A 355 27.12 13.59 -8.52
C THR A 355 26.27 14.85 -8.50
N ARG A 356 25.53 15.08 -9.59
CA ARG A 356 24.75 16.30 -9.80
C ARG A 356 23.35 16.00 -10.26
N GLU A 357 22.38 16.79 -9.79
CA GLU A 357 20.99 16.76 -10.27
C GLU A 357 20.55 18.15 -10.72
N LYS A 358 19.73 18.18 -11.77
CA LYS A 358 19.20 19.42 -12.33
C LYS A 358 17.68 19.38 -12.36
N ILE A 359 17.07 20.41 -11.78
CA ILE A 359 15.61 20.53 -11.63
C ILE A 359 15.17 21.87 -12.20
N LYS A 360 14.10 21.87 -12.97
CA LYS A 360 13.45 23.11 -13.41
C LYS A 360 12.47 23.56 -12.34
N LEU A 361 12.58 24.81 -11.93
CA LEU A 361 11.69 25.47 -10.94
C LEU A 361 10.95 26.60 -11.61
N HIS A 362 9.72 26.85 -11.17
CA HIS A 362 8.98 28.05 -11.54
C HIS A 362 8.74 28.88 -10.27
N LYS A 363 9.38 30.07 -10.20
CA LYS A 363 9.16 31.03 -9.10
C LYS A 363 7.95 31.90 -9.38
#